data_51f834798fd86ea824453aa72faf4b96
#
_entry.id   51f834798fd86ea824453aa72faf4b96
#
_cell.length_a   1.000
_cell.length_b   1.000
_cell.length_c   1.000
_cell.angle_alpha   90.00
_cell.angle_beta   90.00
_cell.angle_gamma   90.00
#
_symmetry.space_group_name_H-M   'P 1'
#
loop_
_entity.id
_entity.type
_entity.pdbx_description
1 polymer ?
#
loop_
_entity_poly.entity_id
_entity_poly.type
_entity_poly.pdbx_seq_one_letter_code
_entity_poly.pdbx_strand_id
1 'polypeptide(L)'
;PSAPGINTAVRKFHALNGVYEIEVDITMHRGTHMDAPIHVTENTPTITGYPIWRFFGTGVAVSIPKGKWEVITAKDLENATPKIREGDIVMINTGMHKKLADSDEYYAYSPGLYKEAAEWLVEKKVKLVGVDVQALDHPLATKLVDHGPGPTHPHLVKEYRDATGRDVMADFPYWEISHKILMVKGGIPGIENIAGDLDKVTGKRCTFMAFPWRWPQGDGSGVRVIAIVDPDQTFRFETGRKG
;
A
#
# COMPACT_ATOMS: atom_id res chain seq x y z
N PRO A 1 -11.57 -6.14 13.71
CA PRO A 1 -11.51 -5.46 12.41
C PRO A 1 -12.90 -5.22 11.90
N SER A 2 -13.17 -3.98 11.62
CA SER A 2 -14.53 -3.49 11.39
C SER A 2 -14.85 -3.30 9.91
N ALA A 3 -14.02 -3.83 9.04
CA ALA A 3 -14.24 -3.66 7.63
C ALA A 3 -15.25 -4.70 7.11
N PRO A 4 -16.29 -4.31 6.34
CA PRO A 4 -17.22 -5.25 5.75
C PRO A 4 -16.46 -6.32 4.96
N GLY A 5 -16.84 -7.57 5.16
CA GLY A 5 -16.21 -8.69 4.47
C GLY A 5 -16.44 -8.65 2.95
N ILE A 6 -15.80 -9.57 2.25
CA ILE A 6 -16.13 -9.87 0.87
C ILE A 6 -17.39 -10.73 0.90
N ASN A 7 -18.47 -10.27 0.29
CA ASN A 7 -19.70 -11.05 0.12
C ASN A 7 -19.67 -11.73 -1.25
N THR A 8 -20.00 -13.00 -1.27
CA THR A 8 -20.10 -13.76 -2.53
C THR A 8 -21.45 -14.49 -2.60
N ALA A 9 -22.03 -14.54 -3.78
CA ALA A 9 -23.24 -15.31 -4.04
C ALA A 9 -23.10 -16.08 -5.36
N VAL A 10 -23.45 -17.36 -5.34
CA VAL A 10 -23.56 -18.15 -6.56
C VAL A 10 -24.82 -17.73 -7.28
N ARG A 11 -24.70 -17.16 -8.48
CA ARG A 11 -25.83 -16.71 -9.31
C ARG A 11 -26.25 -17.76 -10.31
N LYS A 12 -25.30 -18.54 -10.81
CA LYS A 12 -25.56 -19.64 -11.73
C LYS A 12 -24.70 -20.84 -11.38
N PHE A 13 -25.20 -22.03 -11.60
CA PHE A 13 -24.41 -23.26 -11.48
C PHE A 13 -24.79 -24.29 -12.56
N HIS A 14 -23.87 -25.16 -12.88
CA HIS A 14 -23.90 -26.02 -14.08
C HIS A 14 -25.19 -26.82 -14.22
N ALA A 15 -25.71 -27.42 -13.14
CA ALA A 15 -26.90 -28.29 -13.21
C ALA A 15 -28.17 -27.59 -13.69
N LEU A 16 -28.29 -26.28 -13.45
CA LEU A 16 -29.48 -25.50 -13.88
C LEU A 16 -29.21 -24.60 -15.08
N ASN A 17 -27.99 -24.04 -15.18
CA ASN A 17 -27.68 -22.95 -16.10
C ASN A 17 -26.64 -23.33 -17.16
N GLY A 18 -26.00 -24.50 -17.05
CA GLY A 18 -24.91 -24.91 -17.93
C GLY A 18 -23.58 -24.15 -17.71
N VAL A 19 -23.57 -23.15 -16.82
CA VAL A 19 -22.40 -22.32 -16.48
C VAL A 19 -22.34 -22.09 -14.97
N TYR A 20 -21.16 -21.69 -14.46
CA TYR A 20 -20.95 -21.27 -13.10
C TYR A 20 -20.67 -19.77 -13.05
N GLU A 21 -21.40 -19.02 -12.20
CA GLU A 21 -21.26 -17.56 -12.08
C GLU A 21 -21.35 -17.15 -10.61
N ILE A 22 -20.36 -16.40 -10.17
CA ILE A 22 -20.33 -15.81 -8.83
C ILE A 22 -20.47 -14.29 -8.94
N GLU A 23 -21.35 -13.72 -8.13
CA GLU A 23 -21.38 -12.30 -7.82
C GLU A 23 -20.46 -12.02 -6.64
N VAL A 24 -19.72 -10.93 -6.71
CA VAL A 24 -18.85 -10.46 -5.64
C VAL A 24 -19.24 -9.03 -5.27
N ASP A 25 -19.57 -8.81 -4.00
CA ASP A 25 -19.76 -7.49 -3.41
C ASP A 25 -18.57 -7.17 -2.51
N ILE A 26 -17.81 -6.17 -2.87
CA ILE A 26 -16.52 -5.82 -2.24
C ILE A 26 -16.29 -4.31 -2.35
N THR A 27 -15.74 -3.70 -1.29
CA THR A 27 -15.15 -2.36 -1.40
C THR A 27 -13.78 -2.43 -2.09
N MET A 28 -13.36 -1.35 -2.75
CA MET A 28 -12.11 -1.34 -3.52
C MET A 28 -10.85 -1.54 -2.65
N HIS A 29 -10.94 -1.26 -1.34
CA HIS A 29 -9.84 -1.31 -0.37
C HIS A 29 -9.84 -2.65 0.39
N ARG A 30 -9.77 -3.78 -0.35
CA ARG A 30 -9.74 -5.13 0.22
C ARG A 30 -8.62 -5.98 -0.37
N GLY A 31 -7.92 -6.70 0.53
CA GLY A 31 -6.76 -7.49 0.14
C GLY A 31 -5.68 -6.62 -0.47
N THR A 32 -4.85 -7.18 -1.34
CA THR A 32 -3.87 -6.38 -2.08
C THR A 32 -4.58 -5.50 -3.10
N HIS A 33 -4.51 -4.19 -2.90
CA HIS A 33 -5.20 -3.20 -3.73
C HIS A 33 -4.33 -1.97 -3.95
N MET A 34 -4.73 -1.17 -4.92
CA MET A 34 -4.10 0.11 -5.27
C MET A 34 -5.08 1.24 -5.04
N ASP A 35 -4.62 2.33 -4.45
CA ASP A 35 -5.41 3.52 -4.17
C ASP A 35 -5.25 4.60 -5.23
N ALA A 36 -6.30 5.40 -5.38
CA ALA A 36 -6.32 6.60 -6.22
C ALA A 36 -6.41 7.88 -5.37
N PRO A 37 -5.96 9.04 -5.88
CA PRO A 37 -5.99 10.31 -5.15
C PRO A 37 -7.37 10.67 -4.57
N ILE A 38 -8.44 10.37 -5.30
CA ILE A 38 -9.82 10.64 -4.87
C ILE A 38 -10.19 9.96 -3.56
N HIS A 39 -9.51 8.87 -3.19
CA HIS A 39 -9.71 8.18 -1.92
C HIS A 39 -9.51 9.09 -0.70
N VAL A 40 -8.55 9.99 -0.76
CA VAL A 40 -8.17 10.85 0.38
C VAL A 40 -8.35 12.35 0.13
N THR A 41 -8.67 12.77 -1.09
CA THR A 41 -8.80 14.20 -1.42
C THR A 41 -9.86 14.40 -2.49
N GLU A 42 -10.84 15.25 -2.21
CA GLU A 42 -11.91 15.61 -3.12
C GLU A 42 -11.38 16.25 -4.41
N ASN A 43 -12.12 16.07 -5.51
CA ASN A 43 -11.83 16.67 -6.81
C ASN A 43 -10.45 16.30 -7.38
N THR A 44 -9.95 15.14 -7.05
CA THR A 44 -8.69 14.59 -7.55
C THR A 44 -8.94 13.39 -8.47
N PRO A 45 -7.92 12.91 -9.22
CA PRO A 45 -8.10 11.80 -10.14
C PRO A 45 -8.57 10.50 -9.49
N THR A 46 -9.42 9.77 -10.19
CA THR A 46 -9.81 8.40 -9.88
C THR A 46 -8.73 7.41 -10.35
N ILE A 47 -8.91 6.11 -10.10
CA ILE A 47 -7.96 5.07 -10.51
C ILE A 47 -7.68 5.07 -12.03
N THR A 48 -8.66 5.48 -12.83
CA THR A 48 -8.51 5.61 -14.29
C THR A 48 -7.69 6.83 -14.72
N GLY A 49 -7.43 7.77 -13.82
CA GLY A 49 -6.62 8.96 -14.09
C GLY A 49 -5.12 8.73 -14.06
N TYR A 50 -4.66 7.61 -13.52
CA TYR A 50 -3.24 7.29 -13.57
C TYR A 50 -2.81 6.85 -14.97
N PRO A 51 -1.66 7.32 -15.47
CA PRO A 51 -1.11 6.84 -16.73
C PRO A 51 -0.58 5.42 -16.58
N ILE A 52 -0.85 4.57 -17.58
CA ILE A 52 -0.56 3.12 -17.54
C ILE A 52 0.91 2.79 -17.25
N TRP A 53 1.82 3.63 -17.65
CA TRP A 53 3.25 3.44 -17.43
C TRP A 53 3.66 3.49 -15.94
N ARG A 54 2.80 3.98 -15.05
CA ARG A 54 3.01 3.93 -13.60
C ARG A 54 2.97 2.50 -13.05
N PHE A 55 2.23 1.62 -13.69
CA PHE A 55 1.88 0.31 -13.14
C PHE A 55 2.90 -0.79 -13.44
N PHE A 56 3.95 -0.50 -14.19
CA PHE A 56 4.98 -1.49 -14.49
C PHE A 56 6.36 -0.86 -14.71
N GLY A 57 7.40 -1.65 -14.50
CA GLY A 57 8.78 -1.25 -14.73
C GLY A 57 9.76 -1.83 -13.71
N THR A 58 10.99 -1.39 -13.83
CA THR A 58 12.05 -1.77 -12.90
C THR A 58 11.77 -1.22 -11.50
N GLY A 59 12.13 -2.00 -10.50
CA GLY A 59 12.00 -1.60 -9.11
C GLY A 59 12.78 -2.49 -8.17
N VAL A 60 12.56 -2.28 -6.89
CA VAL A 60 13.21 -3.02 -5.80
C VAL A 60 12.16 -3.49 -4.79
N ALA A 61 12.37 -4.69 -4.24
CA ALA A 61 11.74 -5.09 -3.00
C ALA A 61 12.76 -4.95 -1.87
N VAL A 62 12.50 -4.09 -0.92
CA VAL A 62 13.43 -3.76 0.17
C VAL A 62 12.93 -4.30 1.50
N SER A 63 13.85 -4.80 2.33
CA SER A 63 13.55 -5.23 3.70
C SER A 63 13.72 -4.05 4.65
N ILE A 64 12.64 -3.68 5.32
CA ILE A 64 12.62 -2.64 6.36
C ILE A 64 11.83 -3.19 7.55
N PRO A 65 12.39 -4.18 8.28
CA PRO A 65 11.70 -4.77 9.42
C PRO A 65 11.47 -3.72 10.50
N LYS A 66 10.23 -3.65 10.97
CA LYS A 66 9.78 -2.69 11.97
C LYS A 66 8.85 -3.37 12.96
N GLY A 67 8.88 -2.91 14.19
CA GLY A 67 8.01 -3.36 15.26
C GLY A 67 6.71 -2.55 15.37
N LYS A 68 6.00 -2.80 16.48
CA LYS A 68 4.75 -2.13 16.81
C LYS A 68 4.93 -0.61 16.81
N TRP A 69 4.14 0.08 15.99
CA TRP A 69 4.09 1.54 15.87
C TRP A 69 5.43 2.21 15.51
N GLU A 70 6.37 1.48 14.95
CA GLU A 70 7.58 2.11 14.43
C GLU A 70 7.29 2.78 13.09
N VAL A 71 7.89 3.95 12.90
CA VAL A 71 7.80 4.70 11.64
C VAL A 71 8.84 4.20 10.65
N ILE A 72 8.42 3.98 9.42
CA ILE A 72 9.33 3.82 8.28
C ILE A 72 9.84 5.21 7.92
N THR A 73 11.13 5.45 8.13
CA THR A 73 11.75 6.78 7.95
C THR A 73 12.37 6.95 6.57
N ALA A 74 12.64 8.18 6.17
CA ALA A 74 13.43 8.48 4.97
C ALA A 74 14.82 7.83 5.04
N LYS A 75 15.44 7.78 6.23
CA LYS A 75 16.74 7.13 6.44
C LYS A 75 16.69 5.62 6.22
N ASP A 76 15.59 4.96 6.59
CA ASP A 76 15.39 3.53 6.30
C ASP A 76 15.37 3.29 4.79
N LEU A 77 14.63 4.12 4.06
CA LEU A 77 14.52 4.05 2.61
C LEU A 77 15.86 4.37 1.92
N GLU A 78 16.57 5.39 2.38
CA GLU A 78 17.88 5.76 1.87
C GLU A 78 18.92 4.65 2.06
N ASN A 79 18.89 3.96 3.20
CA ASN A 79 19.81 2.89 3.54
C ASN A 79 19.39 1.52 3.01
N ALA A 80 18.21 1.41 2.43
CA ALA A 80 17.68 0.14 1.91
C ALA A 80 18.60 -0.52 0.87
N THR A 81 18.54 -1.83 0.82
CA THR A 81 19.27 -2.66 -0.14
C THR A 81 18.28 -3.59 -0.85
N PRO A 82 18.25 -3.60 -2.20
CA PRO A 82 19.03 -2.75 -3.13
C PRO A 82 18.69 -1.26 -3.00
N LYS A 83 19.61 -0.39 -3.44
CA LYS A 83 19.36 1.06 -3.41
C LYS A 83 18.16 1.44 -4.27
N ILE A 84 17.27 2.25 -3.72
CA ILE A 84 16.14 2.85 -4.43
C ILE A 84 16.66 3.93 -5.37
N ARG A 85 16.27 3.86 -6.64
CA ARG A 85 16.67 4.81 -7.70
C ARG A 85 15.48 5.62 -8.18
N GLU A 86 15.74 6.73 -8.84
CA GLU A 86 14.71 7.49 -9.55
C GLU A 86 13.99 6.61 -10.56
N GLY A 87 12.65 6.67 -10.56
CA GLY A 87 11.79 5.88 -11.45
C GLY A 87 11.56 4.43 -11.03
N ASP A 88 12.11 3.97 -9.90
CA ASP A 88 11.84 2.63 -9.38
C ASP A 88 10.39 2.46 -8.90
N ILE A 89 9.90 1.24 -9.02
CA ILE A 89 8.77 0.72 -8.24
C ILE A 89 9.37 0.18 -6.94
N VAL A 90 8.84 0.62 -5.79
CA VAL A 90 9.39 0.28 -4.47
C VAL A 90 8.38 -0.58 -3.70
N MET A 91 8.73 -1.84 -3.44
CA MET A 91 7.96 -2.73 -2.57
C MET A 91 8.66 -2.82 -1.21
N ILE A 92 7.96 -2.44 -0.15
CA ILE A 92 8.49 -2.40 1.20
C ILE A 92 7.99 -3.63 1.96
N ASN A 93 8.93 -4.44 2.43
CA ASN A 93 8.68 -5.60 3.27
C ASN A 93 9.06 -5.26 4.71
N THR A 94 8.05 -5.09 5.57
CA THR A 94 8.24 -4.88 7.01
C THR A 94 8.19 -6.19 7.80
N GLY A 95 7.74 -7.28 7.18
CA GLY A 95 7.48 -8.57 7.79
C GLY A 95 6.04 -8.74 8.28
N MET A 96 5.21 -7.71 8.16
CA MET A 96 3.82 -7.76 8.64
C MET A 96 2.92 -8.68 7.82
N HIS A 97 3.22 -8.92 6.54
CA HIS A 97 2.48 -9.89 5.71
C HIS A 97 2.48 -11.32 6.27
N LYS A 98 3.34 -11.63 7.24
CA LYS A 98 3.39 -12.93 7.95
C LYS A 98 2.39 -13.01 9.11
N LYS A 99 1.76 -11.90 9.47
CA LYS A 99 0.78 -11.85 10.55
C LYS A 99 -0.61 -12.13 10.02
N LEU A 100 -1.50 -12.54 10.91
CA LEU A 100 -2.91 -12.70 10.56
C LEU A 100 -3.53 -11.36 10.24
N ALA A 101 -3.97 -11.16 8.99
CA ALA A 101 -4.52 -9.89 8.53
C ALA A 101 -5.76 -9.44 9.33
N ASP A 102 -6.57 -10.39 9.83
CA ASP A 102 -7.72 -10.12 10.70
C ASP A 102 -7.32 -10.11 12.18
N SER A 103 -6.34 -9.29 12.53
CA SER A 103 -5.87 -9.12 13.91
C SER A 103 -5.48 -7.69 14.20
N ASP A 104 -5.55 -7.27 15.46
CA ASP A 104 -5.08 -5.96 15.90
C ASP A 104 -3.56 -5.82 15.67
N GLU A 105 -2.81 -6.93 15.77
CA GLU A 105 -1.36 -6.93 15.51
C GLU A 105 -1.05 -6.43 14.09
N TYR A 106 -1.82 -6.88 13.10
CA TYR A 106 -1.66 -6.44 11.71
C TYR A 106 -2.29 -5.07 11.49
N TYR A 107 -3.51 -4.87 11.97
CA TYR A 107 -4.35 -3.75 11.59
C TYR A 107 -4.04 -2.48 12.38
N ALA A 108 -3.84 -2.58 13.70
CA ALA A 108 -3.71 -1.45 14.60
C ALA A 108 -2.27 -1.22 15.11
N TYR A 109 -1.43 -2.26 15.10
CA TYR A 109 -0.08 -2.23 15.69
C TYR A 109 1.03 -2.31 14.63
N SER A 110 0.69 -2.31 13.35
CA SER A 110 1.68 -2.32 12.28
C SER A 110 2.55 -1.06 12.30
N PRO A 111 3.74 -1.13 11.70
CA PRO A 111 4.48 0.07 11.31
C PRO A 111 3.79 0.75 10.13
N GLY A 112 4.27 1.92 9.73
CA GLY A 112 3.78 2.58 8.52
C GLY A 112 4.67 3.74 8.08
N LEU A 113 4.40 4.24 6.89
CA LEU A 113 5.02 5.47 6.41
C LEU A 113 4.43 6.67 7.18
N TYR A 114 5.21 7.74 7.24
CA TYR A 114 4.72 9.04 7.69
C TYR A 114 5.30 10.14 6.79
N LYS A 115 5.02 11.39 7.09
CA LYS A 115 5.27 12.55 6.25
C LYS A 115 6.66 12.56 5.61
N GLU A 116 7.72 12.42 6.40
CA GLU A 116 9.10 12.49 5.94
C GLU A 116 9.46 11.43 4.91
N ALA A 117 9.04 10.18 5.15
CA ALA A 117 9.30 9.09 4.21
C ALA A 117 8.53 9.28 2.90
N ALA A 118 7.28 9.76 2.98
CA ALA A 118 6.48 10.05 1.80
C ALA A 118 7.09 11.20 0.98
N GLU A 119 7.56 12.26 1.62
CA GLU A 119 8.26 13.38 0.97
C GLU A 119 9.53 12.89 0.28
N TRP A 120 10.34 12.06 0.94
CA TRP A 120 11.55 11.46 0.36
C TRP A 120 11.23 10.63 -0.90
N LEU A 121 10.19 9.81 -0.87
CA LEU A 121 9.77 9.00 -2.02
C LEU A 121 9.33 9.88 -3.21
N VAL A 122 8.66 11.00 -2.94
CA VAL A 122 8.30 11.98 -3.98
C VAL A 122 9.54 12.68 -4.55
N GLU A 123 10.44 13.15 -3.71
CA GLU A 123 11.71 13.76 -4.13
C GLU A 123 12.58 12.80 -4.94
N LYS A 124 12.56 11.52 -4.55
CA LYS A 124 13.24 10.43 -5.28
C LYS A 124 12.56 10.11 -6.61
N LYS A 125 11.35 10.63 -6.84
CA LYS A 125 10.55 10.41 -8.06
C LYS A 125 10.29 8.93 -8.32
N VAL A 126 9.98 8.16 -7.29
CA VAL A 126 9.60 6.76 -7.47
C VAL A 126 8.32 6.66 -8.30
N LYS A 127 8.14 5.55 -8.98
CA LYS A 127 7.03 5.35 -9.90
C LYS A 127 5.77 4.88 -9.20
N LEU A 128 5.91 3.98 -8.24
CA LEU A 128 4.87 3.34 -7.47
C LEU A 128 5.45 2.85 -6.16
N VAL A 129 4.66 2.87 -5.10
CA VAL A 129 5.04 2.34 -3.77
C VAL A 129 4.08 1.25 -3.36
N GLY A 130 4.59 0.17 -2.80
CA GLY A 130 3.78 -0.87 -2.19
C GLY A 130 4.28 -1.25 -0.80
N VAL A 131 3.35 -1.57 0.11
CA VAL A 131 3.63 -1.93 1.50
C VAL A 131 2.93 -3.23 1.88
N ASP A 132 3.51 -3.98 2.79
CA ASP A 132 2.95 -5.24 3.33
C ASP A 132 2.13 -5.02 4.61
N VAL A 133 1.63 -3.81 4.80
CA VAL A 133 0.78 -3.39 5.91
C VAL A 133 -0.59 -2.93 5.42
N GLN A 134 -1.51 -2.70 6.35
CA GLN A 134 -2.90 -2.42 6.05
C GLN A 134 -3.16 -1.04 5.41
N ALA A 135 -2.24 -0.09 5.55
CA ALA A 135 -2.31 1.25 4.98
C ALA A 135 -0.90 1.77 4.66
N LEU A 136 -0.78 2.67 3.67
CA LEU A 136 0.46 3.41 3.41
C LEU A 136 0.87 4.23 4.63
N ASP A 137 -0.10 4.88 5.24
CA ASP A 137 0.13 5.67 6.45
C ASP A 137 0.33 4.80 7.69
N HIS A 138 1.07 5.35 8.64
CA HIS A 138 1.17 4.80 9.98
C HIS A 138 -0.24 4.64 10.59
N PRO A 139 -0.58 3.52 11.24
CA PRO A 139 -1.94 3.29 11.75
C PRO A 139 -2.44 4.39 12.68
N LEU A 140 -1.55 4.99 13.49
CA LEU A 140 -1.89 6.13 14.36
C LEU A 140 -2.01 7.47 13.62
N ALA A 141 -1.79 7.50 12.32
CA ALA A 141 -2.05 8.64 11.43
C ALA A 141 -3.29 8.41 10.54
N THR A 142 -4.11 7.42 10.85
CA THR A 142 -5.37 7.10 10.17
C THR A 142 -6.56 7.34 11.08
N LYS A 143 -7.78 7.14 10.60
CA LYS A 143 -9.01 7.23 11.40
C LYS A 143 -9.14 6.15 12.50
N LEU A 144 -8.15 5.31 12.70
CA LEU A 144 -8.11 4.41 13.86
C LEU A 144 -8.11 5.20 15.17
N VAL A 145 -7.42 6.34 15.19
CA VAL A 145 -7.40 7.30 16.30
C VAL A 145 -8.20 8.55 15.95
N ASP A 146 -8.17 9.58 16.79
CA ASP A 146 -8.98 10.78 16.63
C ASP A 146 -8.46 11.73 15.54
N HIS A 147 -8.41 11.23 14.32
CA HIS A 147 -8.15 12.00 13.11
C HIS A 147 -9.38 12.02 12.20
N GLY A 148 -9.73 13.16 11.63
CA GLY A 148 -10.82 13.26 10.68
C GLY A 148 -12.21 12.99 11.31
N PRO A 149 -13.08 12.23 10.66
CA PRO A 149 -14.50 12.10 11.03
C PRO A 149 -14.81 11.23 12.28
N GLY A 150 -13.82 10.93 13.09
CA GLY A 150 -13.98 10.18 14.32
C GLY A 150 -13.25 8.84 14.34
N PRO A 151 -12.76 8.44 15.51
CA PRO A 151 -11.90 7.26 15.64
C PRO A 151 -12.71 5.96 15.58
N THR A 152 -12.16 4.96 14.88
CA THR A 152 -12.70 3.60 14.89
C THR A 152 -12.13 2.76 16.03
N HIS A 153 -10.97 3.13 16.57
CA HIS A 153 -10.26 2.44 17.66
C HIS A 153 -9.75 3.43 18.71
N PRO A 154 -10.65 4.13 19.42
CA PRO A 154 -10.28 5.22 20.33
C PRO A 154 -9.41 4.77 21.50
N HIS A 155 -9.44 3.48 21.85
CA HIS A 155 -8.60 2.90 22.91
C HIS A 155 -7.10 2.97 22.61
N LEU A 156 -6.72 3.05 21.33
CA LEU A 156 -5.31 3.13 20.90
C LEU A 156 -4.62 4.39 21.43
N VAL A 157 -5.34 5.50 21.61
CA VAL A 157 -4.79 6.74 22.18
C VAL A 157 -4.25 6.50 23.57
N LYS A 158 -5.05 5.83 24.42
CA LYS A 158 -4.62 5.47 25.78
C LYS A 158 -3.48 4.44 25.75
N GLU A 159 -3.62 3.42 24.94
CA GLU A 159 -2.63 2.35 24.83
C GLU A 159 -1.26 2.87 24.35
N TYR A 160 -1.26 3.78 23.37
CA TYR A 160 -0.04 4.42 22.90
C TYR A 160 0.63 5.22 24.01
N ARG A 161 -0.15 6.01 24.74
CA ARG A 161 0.37 6.80 25.88
C ARG A 161 0.93 5.92 26.98
N ASP A 162 0.24 4.84 27.34
CA ASP A 162 0.68 3.89 28.37
C ASP A 162 1.98 3.17 27.94
N ALA A 163 2.12 2.85 26.67
CA ALA A 163 3.29 2.13 26.14
C ALA A 163 4.52 3.04 25.92
N THR A 164 4.31 4.31 25.55
CA THR A 164 5.39 5.19 25.10
C THR A 164 5.62 6.42 25.99
N GLY A 165 4.67 6.76 26.86
CA GLY A 165 4.66 8.03 27.62
C GLY A 165 4.38 9.26 26.76
N ARG A 166 4.02 9.09 25.48
CA ARG A 166 3.87 10.17 24.50
C ARG A 166 2.41 10.38 24.12
N ASP A 167 2.12 11.51 23.54
CA ASP A 167 0.78 11.82 23.02
C ASP A 167 0.71 11.52 21.52
N VAL A 168 -0.28 10.71 21.13
CA VAL A 168 -0.43 10.26 19.74
C VAL A 168 -0.68 11.43 18.78
N MET A 169 -1.42 12.46 19.22
CA MET A 169 -1.74 13.62 18.37
C MET A 169 -0.56 14.58 18.24
N ALA A 170 0.37 14.57 19.20
CA ALA A 170 1.63 15.30 19.09
C ALA A 170 2.61 14.62 18.15
N ASP A 171 2.66 13.28 18.16
CA ASP A 171 3.57 12.52 17.30
C ASP A 171 3.04 12.37 15.87
N PHE A 172 1.74 12.21 15.71
CA PHE A 172 1.08 12.01 14.42
C PHE A 172 -0.02 13.06 14.15
N PRO A 173 0.32 14.37 14.05
CA PRO A 173 -0.69 15.43 13.93
C PRO A 173 -1.39 15.49 12.57
N TYR A 174 -0.91 14.77 11.57
CA TYR A 174 -1.45 14.80 10.21
C TYR A 174 -2.13 13.50 9.84
N TRP A 175 -3.41 13.60 9.48
CA TRP A 175 -4.23 12.49 9.03
C TRP A 175 -3.95 12.12 7.57
N GLU A 176 -3.68 10.83 7.33
CA GLU A 176 -3.39 10.22 6.01
C GLU A 176 -2.43 11.06 5.15
N ILE A 177 -1.37 11.49 5.79
CA ILE A 177 -0.43 12.42 5.17
C ILE A 177 0.42 11.75 4.09
N SER A 178 0.75 10.45 4.25
CA SER A 178 1.53 9.72 3.26
C SER A 178 0.72 9.51 1.99
N HIS A 179 -0.57 9.15 2.11
CA HIS A 179 -1.48 9.09 0.97
C HIS A 179 -1.53 10.42 0.21
N LYS A 180 -1.75 11.52 0.93
CA LYS A 180 -1.87 12.86 0.31
C LYS A 180 -0.57 13.29 -0.37
N ILE A 181 0.58 13.02 0.23
CA ILE A 181 1.88 13.37 -0.35
C ILE A 181 2.18 12.50 -1.56
N LEU A 182 2.06 11.18 -1.44
CA LEU A 182 2.38 10.26 -2.52
C LEU A 182 1.43 10.45 -3.71
N MET A 183 0.14 10.35 -3.47
CA MET A 183 -0.85 10.27 -4.55
C MET A 183 -1.24 11.63 -5.11
N VAL A 184 -1.45 12.65 -4.26
CA VAL A 184 -1.93 13.95 -4.71
C VAL A 184 -0.77 14.83 -5.16
N LYS A 185 0.30 14.97 -4.37
CA LYS A 185 1.46 15.78 -4.76
C LYS A 185 2.36 15.07 -5.76
N GLY A 186 2.67 13.79 -5.51
CA GLY A 186 3.63 13.02 -6.30
C GLY A 186 3.02 12.33 -7.52
N GLY A 187 1.71 12.16 -7.58
CA GLY A 187 1.04 11.32 -8.59
C GLY A 187 1.54 9.88 -8.55
N ILE A 188 1.96 9.40 -7.38
CA ILE A 188 2.56 8.08 -7.15
C ILE A 188 1.46 7.17 -6.61
N PRO A 189 1.03 6.13 -7.36
CA PRO A 189 0.07 5.15 -6.83
C PRO A 189 0.63 4.40 -5.63
N GLY A 190 -0.23 4.08 -4.69
CA GLY A 190 0.09 3.25 -3.52
C GLY A 190 -0.57 1.89 -3.58
N ILE A 191 0.14 0.84 -3.18
CA ILE A 191 -0.40 -0.51 -3.02
C ILE A 191 -0.28 -0.92 -1.57
N GLU A 192 -1.36 -1.45 -1.02
CA GLU A 192 -1.45 -1.91 0.35
C GLU A 192 -1.67 -3.42 0.42
N ASN A 193 -1.40 -3.99 1.59
CA ASN A 193 -1.59 -5.40 1.88
C ASN A 193 -0.86 -6.35 0.89
N ILE A 194 0.38 -6.03 0.53
CA ILE A 194 1.19 -6.93 -0.27
C ILE A 194 1.57 -8.16 0.57
N ALA A 195 1.43 -9.34 -0.02
CA ALA A 195 1.70 -10.59 0.65
C ALA A 195 2.23 -11.66 -0.33
N GLY A 196 1.92 -12.92 -0.09
CA GLY A 196 2.30 -14.04 -0.97
C GLY A 196 3.81 -14.26 -1.00
N ASP A 197 4.40 -14.21 -2.17
CA ASP A 197 5.82 -14.49 -2.40
C ASP A 197 6.75 -13.29 -2.18
N LEU A 198 6.33 -12.27 -1.43
CA LEU A 198 7.11 -11.05 -1.17
C LEU A 198 8.53 -11.37 -0.66
N ASP A 199 8.67 -12.33 0.27
CA ASP A 199 9.98 -12.74 0.78
C ASP A 199 10.93 -13.27 -0.30
N LYS A 200 10.39 -13.93 -1.34
CA LYS A 200 11.21 -14.47 -2.42
C LYS A 200 11.87 -13.41 -3.29
N VAL A 201 11.30 -12.21 -3.32
CA VAL A 201 11.80 -11.09 -4.13
C VAL A 201 12.43 -9.99 -3.29
N THR A 202 12.27 -10.02 -1.97
CA THR A 202 12.92 -9.08 -1.05
C THR A 202 14.44 -9.15 -1.17
N GLY A 203 15.07 -7.98 -1.19
CA GLY A 203 16.51 -7.85 -1.44
C GLY A 203 16.90 -7.93 -2.92
N LYS A 204 15.92 -7.91 -3.83
CA LYS A 204 16.18 -8.03 -5.27
C LYS A 204 15.66 -6.83 -6.05
N ARG A 205 16.31 -6.60 -7.19
CA ARG A 205 15.82 -5.72 -8.24
C ARG A 205 15.06 -6.56 -9.26
N CYS A 206 13.81 -6.20 -9.53
CA CYS A 206 12.89 -6.95 -10.37
C CYS A 206 12.20 -6.03 -11.36
N THR A 207 11.51 -6.60 -12.33
CA THR A 207 10.45 -5.89 -13.06
C THR A 207 9.13 -6.18 -12.37
N PHE A 208 8.45 -5.13 -11.90
CA PHE A 208 7.16 -5.23 -11.24
C PHE A 208 6.03 -4.82 -12.18
N MET A 209 4.87 -5.45 -12.01
CA MET A 209 3.62 -5.13 -12.68
C MET A 209 2.47 -5.23 -11.69
N ALA A 210 1.58 -4.23 -11.72
CA ALA A 210 0.39 -4.19 -10.87
C ALA A 210 -0.69 -3.34 -11.54
N PHE A 211 -1.42 -3.92 -12.49
CA PHE A 211 -2.44 -3.18 -13.24
C PHE A 211 -3.78 -3.21 -12.51
N PRO A 212 -4.32 -2.05 -12.09
CA PRO A 212 -5.67 -1.95 -11.54
C PRO A 212 -6.72 -2.14 -12.64
N TRP A 213 -7.90 -2.58 -12.26
CA TRP A 213 -9.05 -2.54 -13.16
C TRP A 213 -9.50 -1.09 -13.36
N ARG A 214 -10.01 -0.82 -14.56
CA ARG A 214 -10.45 0.53 -14.93
C ARG A 214 -11.91 0.77 -14.49
N TRP A 215 -12.14 0.78 -13.19
CA TRP A 215 -13.45 1.11 -12.64
C TRP A 215 -13.79 2.58 -12.89
N PRO A 216 -14.91 2.90 -13.57
CA PRO A 216 -15.37 4.28 -13.65
C PRO A 216 -15.59 4.85 -12.25
N GLN A 217 -15.04 6.03 -11.98
CA GLN A 217 -15.10 6.71 -10.67
C GLN A 217 -14.48 5.92 -9.50
N GLY A 218 -13.68 4.87 -9.79
CA GLY A 218 -13.06 4.07 -8.74
C GLY A 218 -12.05 4.86 -7.91
N ASP A 219 -12.20 4.79 -6.59
CA ASP A 219 -11.27 5.34 -5.61
C ASP A 219 -10.06 4.41 -5.34
N GLY A 220 -10.12 3.20 -5.84
CA GLY A 220 -9.09 2.19 -5.78
C GLY A 220 -9.43 0.98 -6.64
N SER A 221 -8.62 -0.06 -6.57
CA SER A 221 -8.86 -1.34 -7.24
C SER A 221 -8.02 -2.45 -6.66
N GLY A 222 -8.59 -3.64 -6.49
CA GLY A 222 -7.79 -4.84 -6.27
C GLY A 222 -6.76 -5.03 -7.39
N VAL A 223 -5.54 -5.44 -7.01
CA VAL A 223 -4.45 -5.70 -7.96
C VAL A 223 -3.75 -7.02 -7.63
N ARG A 224 -3.19 -7.66 -8.67
CA ARG A 224 -2.19 -8.71 -8.51
C ARG A 224 -0.81 -8.11 -8.80
N VAL A 225 0.04 -8.08 -7.78
CA VAL A 225 1.43 -7.66 -7.96
C VAL A 225 2.24 -8.84 -8.49
N ILE A 226 2.92 -8.62 -9.61
CA ILE A 226 3.79 -9.62 -10.24
C ILE A 226 5.20 -9.08 -10.24
N ALA A 227 6.16 -9.91 -9.86
CA ALA A 227 7.58 -9.62 -9.96
C ALA A 227 8.24 -10.60 -10.92
N ILE A 228 8.91 -10.09 -11.95
CA ILE A 228 9.75 -10.85 -12.84
C ILE A 228 11.18 -10.72 -12.36
N VAL A 229 11.76 -11.85 -11.98
CA VAL A 229 13.16 -11.96 -11.57
C VAL A 229 13.96 -12.48 -12.75
N ASP A 230 14.94 -11.70 -13.17
CA ASP A 230 15.87 -12.06 -14.24
C ASP A 230 17.30 -12.05 -13.67
N PRO A 231 17.78 -13.18 -13.14
CA PRO A 231 19.08 -13.25 -12.49
C PRO A 231 20.24 -12.88 -13.42
N ASP A 232 20.12 -13.20 -14.69
CA ASP A 232 21.15 -12.97 -15.71
C ASP A 232 21.01 -11.59 -16.37
N GLN A 233 19.99 -10.83 -16.03
CA GLN A 233 19.67 -9.51 -16.56
C GLN A 233 19.50 -9.49 -18.10
N THR A 234 19.12 -10.61 -18.68
CA THR A 234 19.02 -10.80 -20.14
C THR A 234 17.75 -10.19 -20.72
N PHE A 235 16.64 -10.24 -19.97
CA PHE A 235 15.30 -9.83 -20.44
C PHE A 235 14.64 -8.76 -19.58
N ARG A 236 15.41 -7.98 -18.84
CA ARG A 236 14.84 -6.94 -17.98
C ARG A 236 14.24 -5.82 -18.80
N PHE A 237 12.97 -5.57 -18.59
CA PHE A 237 12.27 -4.43 -19.16
C PHE A 237 12.44 -3.22 -18.23
N GLU A 238 13.27 -2.28 -18.62
CA GLU A 238 13.32 -0.96 -17.99
C GLU A 238 12.42 -0.01 -18.79
N THR A 239 11.33 0.45 -18.17
CA THR A 239 10.42 1.42 -18.78
C THR A 239 10.62 2.78 -18.16
N GLY A 240 10.48 3.82 -19.00
CA GLY A 240 10.55 5.21 -18.56
C GLY A 240 11.94 5.83 -18.55
N ARG A 241 12.98 5.14 -19.00
CA ARG A 241 14.21 5.83 -19.44
C ARG A 241 13.99 6.33 -20.86
N LYS A 242 14.12 7.64 -21.03
CA LYS A 242 14.49 8.16 -22.35
C LYS A 242 15.89 7.63 -22.63
N GLY A 243 16.02 6.86 -23.70
CA GLY A 243 17.30 6.43 -24.22
C GLY A 243 18.18 7.62 -24.56
#